data_9fe2d2f4769210b07bd712aa52888085
#
_entry.id   9fe2d2f4769210b07bd712aa52888085
#
_cell.length_a   1.000
_cell.length_b   1.000
_cell.length_c   1.000
_cell.angle_alpha   90.00
_cell.angle_beta   90.00
_cell.angle_gamma   90.00
#
_symmetry.space_group_name_H-M   'P 1'
#
loop_
_entity.id
_entity.type
_entity.pdbx_description
1 polymer ?
#
loop_
_entity_poly.entity_id
_entity_poly.type
_entity_poly.pdbx_seq_one_letter_code
_entity_poly.pdbx_strand_id
1 'polypeptide(L)'
;MKLLLTNIQQLLQTRENPPQKVSGTEMNQLPSINNAWVLIEDGIISDYGEMKSIPNVEGFKPIDCTGKIVMPAWCDSHTHIVYAGNREQEFVDRIKGLSYQEIAEKGGGIVNSAKKLQNTSEKELYKQSAKRLEEVMKLGTAAIEIKSGYGLTTEAESKMLRVAKKLEKNYPVTVKTTFLGAHAVPTEYKERKAEYIDLICNEMLPKIAKENLADYVDVFCEDGYFSVAETERILKEAQKYNLTPKIHVNQFNAIGGISAGVKYNALSVDHLEVLTDEDIEALKGSETMPVALPSCSYFLS
;
A
#
# COMPACT_ATOMS: atom_id res chain seq x y z
N MET A 1 18.48 -20.99 -7.93
CA MET A 1 18.11 -20.88 -9.39
C MET A 1 19.06 -19.90 -10.05
N LYS A 2 19.69 -20.31 -11.18
CA LYS A 2 20.66 -19.47 -11.93
C LYS A 2 20.08 -19.09 -13.28
N LEU A 3 19.91 -17.79 -13.54
CA LEU A 3 19.37 -17.27 -14.79
C LEU A 3 20.35 -16.27 -15.41
N LEU A 4 20.47 -16.30 -16.74
CA LEU A 4 21.18 -15.32 -17.55
C LEU A 4 20.21 -14.69 -18.54
N LEU A 5 19.82 -13.44 -18.31
CA LEU A 5 19.07 -12.66 -19.28
C LEU A 5 20.04 -12.09 -20.31
N THR A 6 19.77 -12.30 -21.61
CA THR A 6 20.64 -11.86 -22.71
C THR A 6 19.88 -11.00 -23.70
N ASN A 7 20.62 -10.25 -24.52
CA ASN A 7 20.08 -9.43 -25.61
C ASN A 7 19.00 -8.43 -25.14
N ILE A 8 19.13 -7.93 -23.90
CA ILE A 8 18.21 -6.93 -23.37
C ILE A 8 18.38 -5.64 -24.16
N GLN A 9 17.31 -5.19 -24.85
CA GLN A 9 17.38 -3.96 -25.65
C GLN A 9 17.76 -2.76 -24.78
N GLN A 10 17.15 -2.64 -23.62
CA GLN A 10 17.47 -1.61 -22.63
C GLN A 10 17.24 -2.13 -21.20
N LEU A 11 18.28 -2.10 -20.38
CA LEU A 11 18.24 -2.40 -18.95
C LEU A 11 18.14 -1.09 -18.18
N LEU A 12 17.06 -0.90 -17.40
CA LEU A 12 16.78 0.35 -16.69
C LEU A 12 17.20 0.28 -15.21
N GLN A 13 17.43 1.46 -14.61
CA GLN A 13 17.81 1.65 -13.20
C GLN A 13 19.16 1.01 -12.84
N THR A 14 20.13 1.11 -13.76
CA THR A 14 21.47 0.57 -13.60
C THR A 14 22.34 1.55 -12.77
N ARG A 15 22.32 1.40 -11.47
CA ARG A 15 23.09 2.24 -10.54
C ARG A 15 24.06 1.37 -9.73
N GLU A 16 25.36 1.65 -9.77
CA GLU A 16 26.37 0.97 -8.95
C GLU A 16 26.16 1.26 -7.45
N ASN A 17 25.85 2.50 -7.12
CA ASN A 17 25.57 2.95 -5.77
C ASN A 17 24.18 3.60 -5.72
N PRO A 18 23.10 2.80 -5.64
CA PRO A 18 21.75 3.35 -5.66
C PRO A 18 21.49 4.20 -4.40
N PRO A 19 21.02 5.45 -4.56
CA PRO A 19 20.58 6.24 -3.42
C PRO A 19 19.33 5.60 -2.81
N GLN A 20 19.12 5.82 -1.53
CA GLN A 20 17.91 5.34 -0.84
C GLN A 20 16.64 5.95 -1.44
N LYS A 21 16.70 7.22 -1.85
CA LYS A 21 15.64 7.94 -2.54
C LYS A 21 16.21 8.91 -3.57
N VAL A 22 15.43 9.22 -4.59
CA VAL A 22 15.69 10.35 -5.52
C VAL A 22 14.57 11.34 -5.40
N SER A 23 14.87 12.64 -5.54
CA SER A 23 13.88 13.70 -5.40
C SER A 23 14.14 14.86 -6.38
N GLY A 24 13.13 15.70 -6.57
CA GLY A 24 13.22 16.88 -7.42
C GLY A 24 13.69 16.55 -8.85
N THR A 25 14.63 17.31 -9.36
CA THR A 25 15.13 17.15 -10.75
C THR A 25 15.87 15.82 -11.01
N GLU A 26 16.34 15.12 -9.98
CA GLU A 26 16.98 13.82 -10.14
C GLU A 26 15.98 12.72 -10.55
N MET A 27 14.69 12.92 -10.31
CA MET A 27 13.64 11.96 -10.68
C MET A 27 13.49 11.80 -12.21
N ASN A 28 13.96 12.75 -13.02
CA ASN A 28 13.95 12.64 -14.48
C ASN A 28 15.16 11.89 -15.04
N GLN A 29 16.10 11.47 -14.20
CA GLN A 29 17.29 10.71 -14.61
C GLN A 29 17.01 9.21 -14.47
N LEU A 30 17.07 8.51 -15.60
CA LEU A 30 16.86 7.08 -15.68
C LEU A 30 18.13 6.39 -16.22
N PRO A 31 19.10 6.05 -15.36
CA PRO A 31 20.30 5.34 -15.78
C PRO A 31 19.94 4.03 -16.46
N SER A 32 20.54 3.77 -17.60
CA SER A 32 20.26 2.56 -18.40
C SER A 32 21.48 2.07 -19.17
N ILE A 33 21.47 0.79 -19.52
CA ILE A 33 22.44 0.14 -20.40
C ILE A 33 21.69 -0.41 -21.61
N ASN A 34 22.14 -0.04 -22.82
CA ASN A 34 21.59 -0.62 -24.05
C ASN A 34 22.33 -1.90 -24.41
N ASN A 35 21.62 -2.85 -25.05
CA ASN A 35 22.16 -4.15 -25.41
C ASN A 35 22.88 -4.82 -24.23
N ALA A 36 22.09 -5.18 -23.21
CA ALA A 36 22.56 -5.59 -21.91
C ALA A 36 22.31 -7.08 -21.62
N TRP A 37 22.99 -7.55 -20.57
CA TRP A 37 22.75 -8.84 -19.91
C TRP A 37 22.58 -8.65 -18.41
N VAL A 38 21.92 -9.62 -17.76
CA VAL A 38 21.79 -9.70 -16.28
C VAL A 38 21.97 -11.12 -15.81
N LEU A 39 22.80 -11.33 -14.78
CA LEU A 39 22.93 -12.58 -14.04
C LEU A 39 22.06 -12.54 -12.78
N ILE A 40 21.27 -13.59 -12.59
CA ILE A 40 20.47 -13.78 -11.37
C ILE A 40 20.84 -15.14 -10.78
N GLU A 41 21.28 -15.12 -9.52
CA GLU A 41 21.66 -16.31 -8.76
C GLU A 41 20.89 -16.30 -7.42
N ASP A 42 20.12 -17.37 -7.21
CA ASP A 42 19.31 -17.57 -6.00
C ASP A 42 18.41 -16.39 -5.60
N GLY A 43 17.83 -15.74 -6.63
CA GLY A 43 16.92 -14.60 -6.47
C GLY A 43 17.61 -13.25 -6.31
N ILE A 44 18.94 -13.21 -6.39
CA ILE A 44 19.74 -11.98 -6.31
C ILE A 44 20.30 -11.65 -7.69
N ILE A 45 20.26 -10.39 -8.08
CA ILE A 45 21.01 -9.87 -9.25
C ILE A 45 22.48 -9.87 -8.83
N SER A 46 23.25 -10.82 -9.36
CA SER A 46 24.67 -10.98 -9.02
C SER A 46 25.58 -10.09 -9.85
N ASP A 47 25.19 -9.84 -11.12
CA ASP A 47 25.97 -8.98 -12.01
C ASP A 47 25.13 -8.55 -13.23
N TYR A 48 25.55 -7.49 -13.93
CA TYR A 48 24.94 -7.02 -15.17
C TYR A 48 25.92 -6.16 -15.97
N GLY A 49 25.69 -6.04 -17.28
CA GLY A 49 26.54 -5.22 -18.14
C GLY A 49 26.11 -5.19 -19.59
N GLU A 50 26.95 -4.62 -20.45
CA GLU A 50 26.75 -4.63 -21.89
C GLU A 50 27.02 -6.03 -22.48
N MET A 51 26.26 -6.45 -23.51
CA MET A 51 26.42 -7.74 -24.17
C MET A 51 27.86 -8.04 -24.64
N LYS A 52 28.62 -7.00 -25.05
CA LYS A 52 30.03 -7.17 -25.42
C LYS A 52 30.95 -7.70 -24.34
N SER A 53 30.52 -7.56 -23.07
CA SER A 53 31.25 -8.00 -21.87
C SER A 53 30.56 -9.17 -21.16
N ILE A 54 29.65 -9.88 -21.84
CA ILE A 54 28.92 -11.01 -21.23
C ILE A 54 29.91 -12.07 -20.72
N PRO A 55 29.82 -12.49 -19.45
CA PRO A 55 30.70 -13.52 -18.92
C PRO A 55 30.36 -14.91 -19.48
N ASN A 56 31.39 -15.74 -19.66
CA ASN A 56 31.18 -17.15 -19.92
C ASN A 56 30.88 -17.87 -18.58
N VAL A 57 29.59 -18.19 -18.34
CA VAL A 57 29.14 -18.79 -17.09
C VAL A 57 28.44 -20.15 -17.36
N GLU A 58 28.90 -21.18 -16.66
CA GLU A 58 28.29 -22.50 -16.72
C GLU A 58 27.13 -22.63 -15.73
N GLY A 59 26.14 -23.45 -16.08
CA GLY A 59 25.01 -23.77 -15.19
C GLY A 59 23.92 -22.71 -15.10
N PHE A 60 24.02 -21.60 -15.85
CA PHE A 60 22.95 -20.63 -15.95
C PHE A 60 21.97 -20.97 -17.08
N LYS A 61 20.66 -20.82 -16.78
CA LYS A 61 19.61 -20.96 -17.81
C LYS A 61 19.52 -19.64 -18.60
N PRO A 62 19.79 -19.64 -19.89
CA PRO A 62 19.66 -18.42 -20.70
C PRO A 62 18.19 -18.11 -20.98
N ILE A 63 17.88 -16.80 -20.95
CA ILE A 63 16.59 -16.25 -21.38
C ILE A 63 16.89 -15.13 -22.37
N ASP A 64 16.46 -15.30 -23.61
CA ASP A 64 16.61 -14.29 -24.65
C ASP A 64 15.58 -13.17 -24.43
N CYS A 65 16.07 -11.95 -24.28
CA CYS A 65 15.29 -10.72 -24.09
C CYS A 65 15.38 -9.79 -25.32
N THR A 66 15.63 -10.34 -26.51
CA THR A 66 15.68 -9.55 -27.75
C THR A 66 14.41 -8.71 -27.91
N GLY A 67 14.57 -7.41 -28.13
CA GLY A 67 13.48 -6.45 -28.30
C GLY A 67 12.74 -6.08 -27.02
N LYS A 68 13.22 -6.52 -25.85
CA LYS A 68 12.58 -6.25 -24.54
C LYS A 68 13.36 -5.24 -23.74
N ILE A 69 12.61 -4.45 -22.96
CA ILE A 69 13.14 -3.62 -21.89
C ILE A 69 13.06 -4.45 -20.59
N VAL A 70 14.12 -4.45 -19.81
CA VAL A 70 14.15 -5.05 -18.46
C VAL A 70 14.30 -3.94 -17.42
N MET A 71 13.48 -3.99 -16.40
CA MET A 71 13.41 -2.99 -15.33
C MET A 71 13.07 -3.66 -14.00
N PRO A 72 13.34 -3.00 -12.86
CA PRO A 72 12.82 -3.47 -11.57
C PRO A 72 11.30 -3.64 -11.61
N ALA A 73 10.80 -4.68 -10.96
CA ALA A 73 9.37 -4.90 -10.84
C ALA A 73 8.69 -3.80 -10.01
N TRP A 74 7.38 -3.64 -10.17
CA TRP A 74 6.64 -2.63 -9.43
C TRP A 74 6.55 -2.98 -7.94
N CYS A 75 6.71 -1.94 -7.11
CA CYS A 75 6.39 -1.97 -5.69
C CYS A 75 5.15 -1.09 -5.47
N ASP A 76 4.00 -1.73 -5.23
CA ASP A 76 2.75 -1.02 -4.96
C ASP A 76 2.62 -0.76 -3.46
N SER A 77 2.82 0.49 -3.06
CA SER A 77 2.93 0.89 -1.66
C SER A 77 1.60 1.27 -1.00
N HIS A 78 0.46 1.09 -1.69
CA HIS A 78 -0.85 1.40 -1.12
C HIS A 78 -1.96 0.60 -1.80
N THR A 79 -2.41 -0.48 -1.19
CA THR A 79 -3.53 -1.25 -1.73
C THR A 79 -4.51 -1.71 -0.68
N HIS A 80 -5.75 -1.95 -1.14
CA HIS A 80 -6.84 -2.54 -0.36
C HIS A 80 -7.39 -3.79 -1.07
N ILE A 81 -6.53 -4.67 -1.59
CA ILE A 81 -6.97 -5.83 -2.38
C ILE A 81 -7.70 -6.91 -1.58
N VAL A 82 -7.60 -6.89 -0.23
CA VAL A 82 -8.34 -7.80 0.65
C VAL A 82 -9.68 -7.17 1.03
N TYR A 83 -10.69 -7.40 0.21
CA TYR A 83 -12.08 -6.97 0.45
C TYR A 83 -13.08 -8.00 -0.06
N ALA A 84 -14.30 -7.96 0.45
CA ALA A 84 -15.40 -8.84 0.07
C ALA A 84 -16.39 -8.15 -0.87
N GLY A 85 -16.76 -8.84 -1.95
CA GLY A 85 -17.70 -8.33 -2.95
C GLY A 85 -17.09 -7.27 -3.87
N ASN A 86 -17.92 -6.36 -4.36
CA ASN A 86 -17.53 -5.22 -5.20
C ASN A 86 -18.39 -3.99 -4.88
N ARG A 87 -18.07 -2.87 -5.49
CA ARG A 87 -18.77 -1.58 -5.34
C ARG A 87 -19.24 -1.04 -6.69
N GLU A 88 -19.55 -1.91 -7.64
CA GLU A 88 -19.95 -1.55 -9.00
C GLU A 88 -21.17 -0.61 -9.02
N GLN A 89 -22.15 -0.84 -8.14
CA GLN A 89 -23.31 0.04 -8.06
C GLN A 89 -22.94 1.45 -7.61
N GLU A 90 -21.98 1.61 -6.72
CA GLU A 90 -21.51 2.93 -6.30
C GLU A 90 -20.82 3.67 -7.44
N PHE A 91 -20.11 2.94 -8.31
CA PHE A 91 -19.54 3.51 -9.54
C PHE A 91 -20.64 4.00 -10.49
N VAL A 92 -21.71 3.22 -10.68
CA VAL A 92 -22.88 3.65 -11.47
C VAL A 92 -23.54 4.89 -10.87
N ASP A 93 -23.64 4.97 -9.54
CA ASP A 93 -24.20 6.13 -8.84
C ASP A 93 -23.34 7.37 -9.01
N ARG A 94 -22.01 7.24 -8.99
CA ARG A 94 -21.06 8.33 -9.34
C ARG A 94 -21.28 8.84 -10.78
N ILE A 95 -21.37 7.94 -11.76
CA ILE A 95 -21.66 8.32 -13.16
C ILE A 95 -22.98 9.09 -13.28
N LYS A 96 -23.96 8.79 -12.42
CA LYS A 96 -25.23 9.51 -12.34
C LYS A 96 -25.14 10.85 -11.61
N GLY A 97 -23.95 11.24 -11.15
CA GLY A 97 -23.69 12.52 -10.51
C GLY A 97 -23.86 12.55 -8.99
N LEU A 98 -24.02 11.40 -8.32
CA LEU A 98 -24.06 11.37 -6.87
C LEU A 98 -22.69 11.67 -6.28
N SER A 99 -22.67 12.48 -5.24
CA SER A 99 -21.47 12.73 -4.43
C SER A 99 -21.09 11.49 -3.61
N TYR A 100 -19.86 11.44 -3.13
CA TYR A 100 -19.40 10.37 -2.23
C TYR A 100 -20.23 10.32 -0.94
N GLN A 101 -20.62 11.49 -0.40
CA GLN A 101 -21.48 11.58 0.79
C GLN A 101 -22.88 11.02 0.54
N GLU A 102 -23.52 11.37 -0.57
CA GLU A 102 -24.85 10.84 -0.93
C GLU A 102 -24.85 9.32 -1.12
N ILE A 103 -23.76 8.76 -1.68
CA ILE A 103 -23.58 7.32 -1.80
C ILE A 103 -23.45 6.67 -0.41
N ALA A 104 -22.67 7.27 0.49
CA ALA A 104 -22.52 6.78 1.86
C ALA A 104 -23.84 6.82 2.64
N GLU A 105 -24.64 7.88 2.51
CA GLU A 105 -25.97 8.03 3.12
C GLU A 105 -26.95 6.96 2.63
N LYS A 106 -26.85 6.53 1.37
CA LYS A 106 -27.63 5.42 0.80
C LYS A 106 -27.16 4.02 1.25
N GLY A 107 -26.22 3.97 2.18
CA GLY A 107 -25.67 2.72 2.73
C GLY A 107 -24.52 2.13 1.91
N GLY A 108 -23.91 2.90 1.02
CA GLY A 108 -22.66 2.58 0.34
C GLY A 108 -21.42 2.85 1.19
N GLY A 109 -20.28 2.88 0.53
CA GLY A 109 -19.02 3.24 1.17
C GLY A 109 -18.39 2.14 2.02
N ILE A 110 -17.49 2.54 2.90
CA ILE A 110 -16.66 1.65 3.75
C ILE A 110 -17.53 0.78 4.67
N VAL A 111 -18.59 1.34 5.25
CA VAL A 111 -19.47 0.62 6.18
C VAL A 111 -20.21 -0.55 5.49
N ASN A 112 -20.67 -0.37 4.25
CA ASN A 112 -21.27 -1.45 3.48
C ASN A 112 -20.25 -2.56 3.16
N SER A 113 -19.05 -2.18 2.76
CA SER A 113 -17.96 -3.12 2.53
C SER A 113 -17.63 -3.91 3.80
N ALA A 114 -17.64 -3.25 4.97
CA ALA A 114 -17.39 -3.89 6.26
C ALA A 114 -18.45 -4.95 6.59
N LYS A 115 -19.73 -4.65 6.42
CA LYS A 115 -20.81 -5.63 6.64
C LYS A 115 -20.68 -6.88 5.75
N LYS A 116 -20.35 -6.69 4.47
CA LYS A 116 -20.09 -7.81 3.55
C LYS A 116 -18.88 -8.64 4.00
N LEU A 117 -17.79 -7.99 4.38
CA LEU A 117 -16.56 -8.65 4.82
C LEU A 117 -16.76 -9.41 6.14
N GLN A 118 -17.45 -8.85 7.11
CA GLN A 118 -17.76 -9.51 8.38
C GLN A 118 -18.46 -10.85 8.16
N ASN A 119 -19.41 -10.90 7.21
CA ASN A 119 -20.18 -12.09 6.86
C ASN A 119 -19.46 -13.05 5.89
N THR A 120 -18.30 -12.66 5.33
CA THR A 120 -17.54 -13.50 4.40
C THR A 120 -16.55 -14.37 5.17
N SER A 121 -16.54 -15.68 4.89
CA SER A 121 -15.56 -16.58 5.51
C SER A 121 -14.13 -16.22 5.10
N GLU A 122 -13.16 -16.51 5.97
CA GLU A 122 -11.73 -16.28 5.66
C GLU A 122 -11.30 -17.03 4.39
N LYS A 123 -11.81 -18.24 4.16
CA LYS A 123 -11.54 -19.04 2.96
C LYS A 123 -12.02 -18.35 1.68
N GLU A 124 -13.23 -17.80 1.70
CA GLU A 124 -13.79 -17.10 0.54
C GLU A 124 -13.10 -15.76 0.32
N LEU A 125 -12.81 -15.02 1.39
CA LEU A 125 -12.04 -13.78 1.33
C LEU A 125 -10.65 -14.00 0.73
N TYR A 126 -9.95 -15.06 1.15
CA TYR A 126 -8.67 -15.47 0.57
C TYR A 126 -8.79 -15.75 -0.93
N LYS A 127 -9.79 -16.54 -1.36
CA LYS A 127 -9.99 -16.88 -2.77
C LYS A 127 -10.21 -15.64 -3.64
N GLN A 128 -11.03 -14.69 -3.19
CA GLN A 128 -11.28 -13.44 -3.90
C GLN A 128 -10.02 -12.56 -3.98
N SER A 129 -9.28 -12.47 -2.88
CA SER A 129 -8.06 -11.65 -2.79
C SER A 129 -6.92 -12.26 -3.59
N ALA A 130 -6.79 -13.59 -3.62
CA ALA A 130 -5.81 -14.30 -4.42
C ALA A 130 -5.96 -14.00 -5.91
N LYS A 131 -7.19 -13.99 -6.42
CA LYS A 131 -7.46 -13.63 -7.82
C LYS A 131 -6.98 -12.22 -8.16
N ARG A 132 -7.25 -11.23 -7.28
CA ARG A 132 -6.80 -9.85 -7.48
C ARG A 132 -5.27 -9.74 -7.42
N LEU A 133 -4.64 -10.46 -6.48
CA LEU A 133 -3.19 -10.52 -6.41
C LEU A 133 -2.57 -11.09 -7.68
N GLU A 134 -3.12 -12.18 -8.23
CA GLU A 134 -2.66 -12.76 -9.49
C GLU A 134 -2.78 -11.78 -10.67
N GLU A 135 -3.83 -10.95 -10.68
CA GLU A 135 -4.03 -9.94 -11.72
C GLU A 135 -2.94 -8.86 -11.66
N VAL A 136 -2.65 -8.29 -10.48
CA VAL A 136 -1.60 -7.26 -10.35
C VAL A 136 -0.20 -7.83 -10.54
N MET A 137 0.06 -9.09 -10.13
CA MET A 137 1.33 -9.77 -10.41
C MET A 137 1.58 -9.93 -11.92
N LYS A 138 0.54 -10.25 -12.70
CA LYS A 138 0.65 -10.31 -14.18
C LYS A 138 1.00 -8.97 -14.80
N LEU A 139 0.68 -7.86 -14.14
CA LEU A 139 1.05 -6.50 -14.55
C LEU A 139 2.46 -6.09 -14.08
N GLY A 140 3.18 -6.98 -13.39
CA GLY A 140 4.56 -6.77 -12.98
C GLY A 140 4.78 -6.35 -11.54
N THR A 141 3.76 -6.42 -10.67
CA THR A 141 3.90 -6.15 -9.23
C THR A 141 4.60 -7.32 -8.54
N ALA A 142 5.75 -7.08 -7.90
CA ALA A 142 6.51 -8.07 -7.13
C ALA A 142 6.61 -7.73 -5.63
N ALA A 143 6.23 -6.52 -5.23
CA ALA A 143 6.08 -6.14 -3.84
C ALA A 143 4.79 -5.32 -3.69
N ILE A 144 4.04 -5.56 -2.60
CA ILE A 144 2.73 -4.94 -2.40
C ILE A 144 2.48 -4.69 -0.91
N GLU A 145 1.96 -3.51 -0.60
CA GLU A 145 1.35 -3.26 0.70
C GLU A 145 -0.13 -3.63 0.65
N ILE A 146 -0.60 -4.38 1.64
CA ILE A 146 -2.01 -4.76 1.80
C ILE A 146 -2.53 -4.22 3.12
N LYS A 147 -3.45 -3.26 3.03
CA LYS A 147 -4.11 -2.66 4.17
C LYS A 147 -5.36 -3.45 4.56
N SER A 148 -5.66 -3.54 5.86
CA SER A 148 -6.97 -3.86 6.37
C SER A 148 -7.92 -2.65 6.26
N GLY A 149 -8.92 -2.50 7.12
CA GLY A 149 -9.76 -1.29 7.16
C GLY A 149 -11.18 -1.46 6.63
N TYR A 150 -11.51 -2.65 6.14
CA TYR A 150 -12.90 -3.00 5.81
C TYR A 150 -13.50 -4.02 6.77
N GLY A 151 -12.84 -4.27 7.90
CA GLY A 151 -13.36 -5.15 8.96
C GLY A 151 -14.19 -4.38 9.98
N LEU A 152 -13.63 -3.30 10.48
CA LEU A 152 -14.16 -2.39 11.51
C LEU A 152 -14.52 -3.08 12.83
N THR A 153 -14.09 -4.32 13.03
CA THR A 153 -14.17 -5.07 14.29
C THR A 153 -12.85 -5.81 14.50
N THR A 154 -12.53 -6.12 15.75
CA THR A 154 -11.27 -6.81 16.10
C THR A 154 -11.07 -8.11 15.29
N GLU A 155 -12.10 -8.92 15.17
CA GLU A 155 -11.99 -10.20 14.45
C GLU A 155 -11.94 -10.02 12.93
N ALA A 156 -12.71 -9.08 12.37
CA ALA A 156 -12.73 -8.89 10.93
C ALA A 156 -11.46 -8.21 10.42
N GLU A 157 -10.87 -7.26 11.16
CA GLU A 157 -9.56 -6.67 10.85
C GLU A 157 -8.45 -7.73 10.93
N SER A 158 -8.43 -8.54 11.99
CA SER A 158 -7.49 -9.68 12.12
C SER A 158 -7.65 -10.68 10.97
N LYS A 159 -8.89 -11.00 10.57
CA LYS A 159 -9.18 -11.87 9.42
C LYS A 159 -8.57 -11.34 8.12
N MET A 160 -8.71 -10.03 7.86
CA MET A 160 -8.11 -9.41 6.67
C MET A 160 -6.59 -9.56 6.66
N LEU A 161 -5.94 -9.25 7.76
CA LEU A 161 -4.48 -9.35 7.88
C LEU A 161 -3.99 -10.80 7.80
N ARG A 162 -4.71 -11.77 8.40
CA ARG A 162 -4.40 -13.21 8.23
C ARG A 162 -4.48 -13.64 6.78
N VAL A 163 -5.48 -13.14 6.03
CA VAL A 163 -5.58 -13.38 4.59
C VAL A 163 -4.38 -12.80 3.85
N ALA A 164 -3.97 -11.57 4.16
CA ALA A 164 -2.80 -10.94 3.55
C ALA A 164 -1.50 -11.73 3.82
N LYS A 165 -1.27 -12.16 5.07
CA LYS A 165 -0.12 -13.03 5.42
C LYS A 165 -0.18 -14.41 4.72
N LYS A 166 -1.37 -14.94 4.50
CA LYS A 166 -1.53 -16.20 3.74
C LYS A 166 -1.26 -16.02 2.25
N LEU A 167 -1.56 -14.86 1.68
CA LEU A 167 -1.18 -14.51 0.31
C LEU A 167 0.35 -14.47 0.18
N GLU A 168 1.05 -13.78 1.08
CA GLU A 168 2.52 -13.73 1.13
C GLU A 168 3.15 -15.14 1.12
N LYS A 169 2.60 -16.04 1.94
CA LYS A 169 3.11 -17.42 2.05
C LYS A 169 2.93 -18.23 0.77
N ASN A 170 1.89 -17.96 -0.01
CA ASN A 170 1.47 -18.82 -1.12
C ASN A 170 1.83 -18.28 -2.50
N TYR A 171 2.29 -17.03 -2.60
CA TYR A 171 2.63 -16.38 -3.87
C TYR A 171 4.06 -15.83 -3.83
N PRO A 172 4.78 -15.83 -4.96
CA PRO A 172 6.14 -15.28 -5.05
C PRO A 172 6.10 -13.74 -5.14
N VAL A 173 5.55 -13.09 -4.13
CA VAL A 173 5.41 -11.64 -4.01
C VAL A 173 5.75 -11.24 -2.57
N THR A 174 6.47 -10.15 -2.41
CA THR A 174 6.70 -9.57 -1.08
C THR A 174 5.45 -8.81 -0.63
N VAL A 175 4.89 -9.18 0.52
CA VAL A 175 3.74 -8.47 1.09
C VAL A 175 4.15 -7.75 2.37
N LYS A 176 3.76 -6.49 2.48
CA LYS A 176 3.74 -5.73 3.72
C LYS A 176 2.31 -5.51 4.15
N THR A 177 2.03 -5.73 5.42
CA THR A 177 0.67 -5.65 5.95
C THR A 177 0.49 -4.41 6.82
N THR A 178 -0.63 -3.71 6.63
CA THR A 178 -0.95 -2.49 7.37
C THR A 178 -2.28 -2.66 8.09
N PHE A 179 -2.26 -2.44 9.40
CA PHE A 179 -3.49 -2.38 10.19
C PHE A 179 -4.14 -1.00 10.05
N LEU A 180 -5.37 -0.96 9.54
CA LEU A 180 -6.16 0.26 9.32
C LEU A 180 -7.53 0.16 10.00
N GLY A 181 -7.58 -0.18 11.30
CA GLY A 181 -8.84 -0.20 12.06
C GLY A 181 -9.52 1.17 12.11
N ALA A 182 -8.74 2.24 12.00
CA ALA A 182 -9.21 3.61 11.94
C ALA A 182 -9.47 4.11 10.52
N HIS A 183 -10.20 3.35 9.70
CA HIS A 183 -10.58 3.73 8.33
C HIS A 183 -11.95 4.43 8.28
N ALA A 184 -12.89 3.98 9.09
CA ALA A 184 -14.18 4.63 9.30
C ALA A 184 -14.71 4.26 10.68
N VAL A 185 -15.67 5.01 11.16
CA VAL A 185 -16.39 4.68 12.41
C VAL A 185 -17.58 3.79 12.05
N PRO A 186 -17.68 2.56 12.60
CA PRO A 186 -18.82 1.69 12.34
C PRO A 186 -20.11 2.28 12.89
N THR A 187 -21.25 1.92 12.29
CA THR A 187 -22.55 2.53 12.58
C THR A 187 -22.92 2.47 14.06
N GLU A 188 -22.58 1.36 14.74
CA GLU A 188 -22.84 1.15 16.17
C GLU A 188 -22.05 2.07 17.10
N TYR A 189 -20.97 2.69 16.61
CA TYR A 189 -20.14 3.64 17.34
C TYR A 189 -20.32 5.08 16.90
N LYS A 190 -21.26 5.38 15.98
CA LYS A 190 -21.44 6.72 15.39
C LYS A 190 -21.53 7.82 16.46
N GLU A 191 -22.31 7.57 17.51
CA GLU A 191 -22.48 8.51 18.64
C GLU A 191 -21.50 8.27 19.80
N ARG A 192 -20.61 7.28 19.67
CA ARG A 192 -19.66 6.84 20.70
C ARG A 192 -18.27 6.62 20.13
N LYS A 193 -17.83 7.52 19.24
CA LYS A 193 -16.56 7.41 18.51
C LYS A 193 -15.36 7.21 19.44
N ALA A 194 -15.35 7.86 20.61
CA ALA A 194 -14.29 7.69 21.61
C ALA A 194 -14.14 6.23 22.05
N GLU A 195 -15.25 5.51 22.24
CA GLU A 195 -15.22 4.08 22.60
C GLU A 195 -14.67 3.22 21.45
N TYR A 196 -14.90 3.59 20.19
CA TYR A 196 -14.30 2.90 19.05
C TYR A 196 -12.77 3.10 19.00
N ILE A 197 -12.31 4.31 19.30
CA ILE A 197 -10.88 4.58 19.42
C ILE A 197 -10.27 3.81 20.60
N ASP A 198 -10.98 3.69 21.71
CA ASP A 198 -10.59 2.83 22.84
C ASP A 198 -10.49 1.37 22.42
N LEU A 199 -11.43 0.86 21.61
CA LEU A 199 -11.40 -0.49 21.06
C LEU A 199 -10.17 -0.70 20.16
N ILE A 200 -9.85 0.26 19.28
CA ILE A 200 -8.66 0.22 18.45
C ILE A 200 -7.39 0.14 19.32
N CYS A 201 -7.27 1.03 20.29
CA CYS A 201 -6.06 1.16 21.11
C CYS A 201 -5.88 0.00 22.10
N ASN A 202 -6.96 -0.43 22.76
CA ASN A 202 -6.88 -1.34 23.91
C ASN A 202 -7.17 -2.81 23.55
N GLU A 203 -7.73 -3.08 22.37
CA GLU A 203 -8.07 -4.45 21.95
C GLU A 203 -7.48 -4.80 20.60
N MET A 204 -7.74 -4.00 19.54
CA MET A 204 -7.28 -4.34 18.18
C MET A 204 -5.75 -4.33 18.09
N LEU A 205 -5.09 -3.22 18.43
CA LEU A 205 -3.63 -3.10 18.36
C LEU A 205 -2.90 -4.18 19.17
N PRO A 206 -3.23 -4.44 20.44
CA PRO A 206 -2.63 -5.53 21.21
C PRO A 206 -2.78 -6.91 20.55
N LYS A 207 -3.97 -7.21 20.00
CA LYS A 207 -4.24 -8.49 19.34
C LYS A 207 -3.44 -8.62 18.04
N ILE A 208 -3.44 -7.59 17.20
CA ILE A 208 -2.69 -7.55 15.94
C ILE A 208 -1.19 -7.74 16.20
N ALA A 209 -0.66 -7.06 17.20
CA ALA A 209 0.74 -7.18 17.60
C ALA A 209 1.07 -8.57 18.15
N LYS A 210 0.23 -9.12 19.03
CA LYS A 210 0.40 -10.45 19.62
C LYS A 210 0.43 -11.54 18.54
N GLU A 211 -0.39 -11.43 17.49
CA GLU A 211 -0.46 -12.38 16.39
C GLU A 211 0.56 -12.06 15.27
N ASN A 212 1.35 -10.98 15.41
CA ASN A 212 2.32 -10.52 14.41
C ASN A 212 1.71 -10.36 13.01
N LEU A 213 0.54 -9.71 12.94
CA LEU A 213 -0.25 -9.61 11.73
C LEU A 213 0.04 -8.37 10.88
N ALA A 214 0.67 -7.34 11.43
CA ALA A 214 0.93 -6.09 10.73
C ALA A 214 2.37 -5.62 10.87
N ASP A 215 2.91 -5.06 9.78
CA ASP A 215 4.19 -4.34 9.74
C ASP A 215 3.98 -2.85 10.06
N TYR A 216 2.80 -2.30 9.68
CA TYR A 216 2.48 -0.88 9.77
C TYR A 216 1.11 -0.65 10.41
N VAL A 217 0.89 0.59 10.87
CA VAL A 217 -0.41 1.10 11.31
C VAL A 217 -0.82 2.28 10.44
N ASP A 218 -2.12 2.39 10.16
CA ASP A 218 -2.68 3.48 9.36
C ASP A 218 -3.94 4.07 10.02
N VAL A 219 -4.20 5.33 9.76
CA VAL A 219 -5.37 6.08 10.20
C VAL A 219 -5.84 6.96 9.05
N PHE A 220 -7.12 6.98 8.78
CA PHE A 220 -7.71 7.96 7.85
C PHE A 220 -7.91 9.29 8.58
N CYS A 221 -6.86 10.12 8.57
CA CYS A 221 -6.83 11.45 9.17
C CYS A 221 -7.49 12.46 8.23
N GLU A 222 -8.80 12.68 8.38
CA GLU A 222 -9.59 13.48 7.48
C GLU A 222 -10.80 14.09 8.19
N ASP A 223 -11.29 15.23 7.71
CA ASP A 223 -12.52 15.83 8.23
C ASP A 223 -13.70 14.86 8.09
N GLY A 224 -14.51 14.75 9.12
CA GLY A 224 -15.61 13.78 9.20
C GLY A 224 -15.19 12.32 9.49
N TYR A 225 -13.88 12.01 9.50
CA TYR A 225 -13.31 10.69 9.87
C TYR A 225 -12.53 10.77 11.19
N PHE A 226 -11.21 10.75 11.17
CA PHE A 226 -10.41 10.86 12.39
C PHE A 226 -9.64 12.18 12.40
N SER A 227 -9.80 12.93 13.47
CA SER A 227 -9.09 14.19 13.70
C SER A 227 -7.60 13.95 13.94
N VAL A 228 -6.81 15.02 13.86
CA VAL A 228 -5.36 14.98 14.17
C VAL A 228 -5.10 14.44 15.57
N ALA A 229 -5.86 14.90 16.60
CA ALA A 229 -5.68 14.45 17.96
C ALA A 229 -6.01 12.96 18.16
N GLU A 230 -7.04 12.45 17.50
CA GLU A 230 -7.40 11.03 17.50
C GLU A 230 -6.36 10.19 16.77
N THR A 231 -5.86 10.69 15.64
CA THR A 231 -4.76 10.08 14.88
C THR A 231 -3.51 9.97 15.75
N GLU A 232 -3.07 11.07 16.36
CA GLU A 232 -1.89 11.06 17.24
C GLU A 232 -2.04 10.07 18.41
N ARG A 233 -3.25 9.94 18.99
CA ARG A 233 -3.52 8.98 20.05
C ARG A 233 -3.30 7.53 19.58
N ILE A 234 -3.82 7.18 18.39
CA ILE A 234 -3.67 5.83 17.81
C ILE A 234 -2.21 5.56 17.45
N LEU A 235 -1.53 6.51 16.82
CA LEU A 235 -0.12 6.36 16.45
C LEU A 235 0.79 6.19 17.67
N LYS A 236 0.54 6.97 18.74
CA LYS A 236 1.26 6.85 20.01
C LYS A 236 1.06 5.46 20.66
N GLU A 237 -0.15 4.91 20.58
CA GLU A 237 -0.41 3.55 21.08
C GLU A 237 0.31 2.50 20.23
N ALA A 238 0.26 2.64 18.90
CA ALA A 238 0.89 1.72 17.96
C ALA A 238 2.42 1.65 18.11
N GLN A 239 3.07 2.75 18.52
CA GLN A 239 4.52 2.77 18.80
C GLN A 239 4.92 1.76 19.88
N LYS A 240 4.06 1.45 20.85
CA LYS A 240 4.32 0.46 21.92
C LYS A 240 4.51 -0.96 21.33
N TYR A 241 4.03 -1.18 20.13
CA TYR A 241 4.07 -2.46 19.42
C TYR A 241 5.03 -2.44 18.23
N ASN A 242 5.86 -1.39 18.09
CA ASN A 242 6.80 -1.19 16.98
C ASN A 242 6.12 -1.17 15.60
N LEU A 243 4.87 -0.74 15.52
CA LEU A 243 4.18 -0.53 14.24
C LEU A 243 4.53 0.85 13.70
N THR A 244 5.16 0.89 12.52
CA THR A 244 5.53 2.15 11.86
C THR A 244 4.28 2.77 11.21
N PRO A 245 4.03 4.08 11.38
CA PRO A 245 2.89 4.73 10.74
C PRO A 245 3.02 4.83 9.22
N LYS A 246 1.91 4.62 8.54
CA LYS A 246 1.59 5.05 7.17
C LYS A 246 0.18 5.58 7.24
N ILE A 247 -0.09 6.81 6.79
CA ILE A 247 -1.40 7.41 7.06
C ILE A 247 -2.07 7.98 5.81
N HIS A 248 -3.38 7.78 5.71
CA HIS A 248 -4.24 8.46 4.75
C HIS A 248 -4.45 9.90 5.21
N VAL A 249 -4.11 10.87 4.39
CA VAL A 249 -4.22 12.30 4.72
C VAL A 249 -4.55 13.13 3.49
N ASN A 250 -5.19 14.28 3.72
CA ASN A 250 -5.35 15.31 2.71
C ASN A 250 -6.04 14.81 1.42
N GLN A 251 -6.97 13.86 1.56
CA GLN A 251 -7.76 13.34 0.44
C GLN A 251 -8.83 14.34 0.02
N PHE A 252 -9.45 15.00 0.98
CA PHE A 252 -10.48 16.02 0.74
C PHE A 252 -10.12 17.35 1.38
N ASN A 253 -9.49 17.33 2.57
CA ASN A 253 -9.18 18.52 3.35
C ASN A 253 -7.80 18.44 4.02
N ALA A 254 -7.07 19.53 4.00
CA ALA A 254 -5.81 19.68 4.72
C ALA A 254 -6.10 20.07 6.19
N ILE A 255 -6.22 19.08 7.08
CA ILE A 255 -6.53 19.28 8.50
C ILE A 255 -5.30 19.19 9.42
N GLY A 256 -4.09 19.06 8.87
CA GLY A 256 -2.83 18.91 9.63
C GLY A 256 -2.36 17.45 9.80
N GLY A 257 -2.93 16.52 9.05
CA GLY A 257 -2.57 15.08 9.07
C GLY A 257 -1.11 14.84 8.66
N ILE A 258 -0.59 15.60 7.69
CA ILE A 258 0.80 15.50 7.24
C ILE A 258 1.77 15.84 8.39
N SER A 259 1.53 16.94 9.09
CA SER A 259 2.34 17.34 10.23
C SER A 259 2.33 16.29 11.35
N ALA A 260 1.18 15.66 11.60
CA ALA A 260 1.09 14.54 12.54
C ALA A 260 1.91 13.33 12.05
N GLY A 261 1.83 12.99 10.77
CA GLY A 261 2.64 11.92 10.17
C GLY A 261 4.14 12.16 10.34
N VAL A 262 4.61 13.34 9.99
CA VAL A 262 6.02 13.74 10.17
C VAL A 262 6.44 13.67 11.65
N LYS A 263 5.63 14.19 12.55
CA LYS A 263 5.87 14.16 14.01
C LYS A 263 6.04 12.73 14.55
N TYR A 264 5.30 11.78 14.03
CA TYR A 264 5.36 10.37 14.44
C TYR A 264 6.27 9.51 13.57
N ASN A 265 7.12 10.13 12.73
CA ASN A 265 8.04 9.45 11.81
C ASN A 265 7.33 8.44 10.91
N ALA A 266 6.21 8.84 10.32
CA ALA A 266 5.50 8.00 9.37
C ALA A 266 6.40 7.66 8.19
N LEU A 267 6.35 6.40 7.74
CA LEU A 267 7.06 5.95 6.55
C LEU A 267 6.52 6.68 5.31
N SER A 268 5.20 6.84 5.25
CA SER A 268 4.56 7.63 4.21
C SER A 268 3.30 8.34 4.69
N VAL A 269 2.91 9.36 3.93
CA VAL A 269 1.61 10.02 3.96
C VAL A 269 1.01 9.88 2.57
N ASP A 270 -0.20 9.34 2.52
CA ASP A 270 -0.78 8.81 1.30
C ASP A 270 -2.06 9.61 0.92
N HIS A 271 -2.35 9.73 -0.35
CA HIS A 271 -3.39 10.50 -1.06
C HIS A 271 -2.89 11.84 -1.58
N LEU A 272 -2.90 12.88 -0.78
CA LEU A 272 -2.32 14.19 -1.09
C LEU A 272 -3.02 14.92 -2.25
N GLU A 273 -4.34 14.70 -2.46
CA GLU A 273 -5.14 15.43 -3.45
C GLU A 273 -5.19 16.91 -3.12
N VAL A 274 -5.10 17.27 -1.83
CA VAL A 274 -5.03 18.65 -1.34
C VAL A 274 -3.70 18.85 -0.62
N LEU A 275 -2.92 19.87 -1.02
CA LEU A 275 -1.65 20.23 -0.38
C LEU A 275 -1.61 21.74 -0.12
N THR A 276 -1.16 22.13 1.05
CA THR A 276 -0.83 23.50 1.42
C THR A 276 0.68 23.74 1.32
N ASP A 277 1.11 25.02 1.32
CA ASP A 277 2.54 25.34 1.35
C ASP A 277 3.20 24.83 2.64
N GLU A 278 2.49 24.87 3.78
CA GLU A 278 2.95 24.33 5.05
C GLU A 278 3.18 22.81 5.00
N ASP A 279 2.29 22.07 4.32
CA ASP A 279 2.43 20.64 4.12
C ASP A 279 3.69 20.30 3.30
N ILE A 280 3.93 21.08 2.23
CA ILE A 280 5.12 20.92 1.38
C ILE A 280 6.40 21.19 2.18
N GLU A 281 6.44 22.25 2.98
CA GLU A 281 7.61 22.56 3.81
C GLU A 281 7.84 21.52 4.89
N ALA A 282 6.79 20.99 5.52
CA ALA A 282 6.90 19.91 6.49
C ALA A 282 7.50 18.63 5.87
N LEU A 283 7.07 18.28 4.66
CA LEU A 283 7.58 17.10 3.94
C LEU A 283 9.03 17.28 3.49
N LYS A 284 9.42 18.45 3.00
CA LYS A 284 10.80 18.74 2.58
C LYS A 284 11.83 18.53 3.71
N GLY A 285 11.46 18.82 4.94
CA GLY A 285 12.30 18.67 6.12
C GLY A 285 12.30 17.28 6.76
N SER A 286 11.62 16.30 6.15
CA SER A 286 11.38 14.99 6.75
C SER A 286 11.87 13.82 5.89
N GLU A 287 11.92 12.62 6.50
CA GLU A 287 12.13 11.35 5.78
C GLU A 287 10.80 10.68 5.36
N THR A 288 9.66 11.28 5.71
CA THR A 288 8.34 10.77 5.35
C THR A 288 8.11 10.85 3.84
N MET A 289 7.72 9.74 3.22
CA MET A 289 7.50 9.66 1.77
C MET A 289 6.09 10.16 1.41
N PRO A 290 5.94 11.17 0.54
CA PRO A 290 4.64 11.52 -0.03
C PRO A 290 4.24 10.49 -1.09
N VAL A 291 3.01 9.95 -1.00
CA VAL A 291 2.47 8.96 -1.94
C VAL A 291 1.19 9.46 -2.57
N ALA A 292 1.22 9.75 -3.86
CA ALA A 292 0.03 10.10 -4.63
C ALA A 292 -0.68 8.84 -5.15
N LEU A 293 -2.01 8.92 -5.27
CA LEU A 293 -2.88 7.84 -5.71
C LEU A 293 -3.68 8.25 -6.97
N PRO A 294 -3.03 8.36 -8.14
CA PRO A 294 -3.65 8.98 -9.32
C PRO A 294 -4.98 8.37 -9.76
N SER A 295 -5.12 7.05 -9.65
CA SER A 295 -6.37 6.36 -10.00
C SER A 295 -7.50 6.69 -9.04
N CYS A 296 -7.19 6.85 -7.74
CA CYS A 296 -8.15 7.27 -6.73
C CYS A 296 -8.57 8.74 -6.97
N SER A 297 -7.59 9.63 -7.16
CA SER A 297 -7.82 11.04 -7.46
C SER A 297 -8.71 11.21 -8.70
N TYR A 298 -8.43 10.48 -9.78
CA TYR A 298 -9.25 10.49 -11.00
C TYR A 298 -10.69 10.00 -10.76
N PHE A 299 -10.89 9.02 -9.88
CA PHE A 299 -12.23 8.51 -9.55
C PHE A 299 -13.03 9.50 -8.69
N LEU A 300 -12.36 10.29 -7.85
CA LEU A 300 -13.00 11.22 -6.91
C LEU A 300 -13.27 12.61 -7.50
N SER A 301 -12.52 13.01 -8.55
CA SER A 301 -12.64 14.32 -9.22
C SER A 301 -13.91 14.47 -10.09
#